data_f44972afe1c4dc03150eb4a59cf17db3
#
_entry.id   f44972afe1c4dc03150eb4a59cf17db3
#
_cell.length_a   1.000
_cell.length_b   1.000
_cell.length_c   1.000
_cell.angle_alpha   90.00
_cell.angle_beta   90.00
_cell.angle_gamma   90.00
#
_symmetry.space_group_name_H-M   'P 1'
#
loop_
_entity.id
_entity.type
_entity.pdbx_description
1 polymer ?
#
loop_
_entity_poly.entity_id
_entity_poly.type
_entity_poly.pdbx_seq_one_letter_code
_entity_poly.pdbx_strand_id
1 'polypeptide(L)'
;MKLVVVSAGLSVPSSTRLLADRLSAAVGRQTPVDVQVVELRELAVEIAHFFTNGFPGKALAAAQEAVAGADGLIVVTPVFSASYSGLFKSFFDVLDKDVLVGKPVLVAATGGSARHSLVLEHALRPLFAYLRAVVVPTAVYAASEDWGAEGLEGRIERAAGELAGLMTGLAGLVAGLPGRLAVGSGPGSGSDFDADAGADSGAGAAGAGASLSAARGGEGGFEVVPFAEQLAALSPRR
;
A
#
# COMPACT_ATOMS: atom_id res chain seq x y z
N MET A 1 8.13 19.30 -9.15
CA MET A 1 7.98 18.03 -8.42
C MET A 1 7.24 17.05 -9.31
N LYS A 2 7.53 15.73 -9.18
CA LYS A 2 6.84 14.67 -9.91
C LYS A 2 5.70 14.10 -9.07
N LEU A 3 4.48 14.14 -9.60
CA LEU A 3 3.30 13.54 -9.00
C LEU A 3 2.88 12.34 -9.84
N VAL A 4 2.88 11.13 -9.25
CA VAL A 4 2.37 9.94 -9.93
C VAL A 4 0.98 9.61 -9.42
N VAL A 5 0.07 9.36 -10.36
CA VAL A 5 -1.33 9.03 -10.08
C VAL A 5 -1.57 7.58 -10.52
N VAL A 6 -1.82 6.70 -9.56
CA VAL A 6 -2.12 5.29 -9.82
C VAL A 6 -3.64 5.08 -9.80
N SER A 7 -4.22 4.72 -10.93
CA SER A 7 -5.65 4.49 -11.10
C SER A 7 -5.95 3.01 -11.38
N ALA A 8 -6.76 2.40 -10.51
CA ALA A 8 -7.19 1.00 -10.66
C ALA A 8 -8.59 0.84 -11.28
N GLY A 9 -9.09 1.87 -11.98
CA GLY A 9 -10.36 1.80 -12.69
C GLY A 9 -10.32 0.78 -13.83
N LEU A 10 -11.35 -0.08 -13.94
CA LEU A 10 -11.41 -1.13 -14.96
C LEU A 10 -12.28 -0.76 -16.17
N SER A 11 -13.28 0.09 -15.97
CA SER A 11 -14.24 0.49 -17.03
C SER A 11 -13.76 1.71 -17.83
N VAL A 12 -14.38 1.90 -19.02
CA VAL A 12 -14.27 3.10 -19.84
C VAL A 12 -15.70 3.52 -20.21
N PRO A 13 -16.18 4.68 -19.74
CA PRO A 13 -15.52 5.63 -18.82
C PRO A 13 -15.36 5.06 -17.40
N SER A 14 -14.44 5.63 -16.61
CA SER A 14 -14.14 5.20 -15.24
C SER A 14 -14.32 6.34 -14.24
N SER A 15 -15.20 6.14 -13.25
CA SER A 15 -15.34 7.07 -12.12
C SER A 15 -14.07 7.15 -11.27
N THR A 16 -13.34 6.03 -11.13
CA THR A 16 -12.05 5.98 -10.45
C THR A 16 -11.02 6.87 -11.13
N ARG A 17 -10.94 6.84 -12.48
CA ARG A 17 -10.07 7.72 -13.25
C ARG A 17 -10.52 9.18 -13.13
N LEU A 18 -11.82 9.46 -13.20
CA LEU A 18 -12.35 10.82 -13.03
C LEU A 18 -11.98 11.41 -11.65
N LEU A 19 -12.06 10.60 -10.58
CA LEU A 19 -11.60 11.04 -9.25
C LEU A 19 -10.10 11.32 -9.24
N ALA A 20 -9.30 10.46 -9.84
CA ALA A 20 -7.85 10.63 -9.98
C ALA A 20 -7.49 11.93 -10.71
N ASP A 21 -8.18 12.24 -11.82
CA ASP A 21 -8.00 13.46 -12.59
C ASP A 21 -8.38 14.71 -11.80
N ARG A 22 -9.48 14.68 -11.05
CA ARG A 22 -9.90 15.82 -10.19
C ARG A 22 -8.90 16.07 -9.07
N LEU A 23 -8.42 15.00 -8.41
CA LEU A 23 -7.42 15.11 -7.34
C LEU A 23 -6.09 15.66 -7.87
N SER A 24 -5.60 15.15 -9.00
CA SER A 24 -4.34 15.63 -9.58
C SER A 24 -4.42 17.08 -10.05
N ALA A 25 -5.56 17.49 -10.64
CA ALA A 25 -5.82 18.88 -11.01
C ALA A 25 -5.86 19.79 -9.77
N ALA A 26 -6.45 19.33 -8.66
CA ALA A 26 -6.47 20.08 -7.39
C ALA A 26 -5.07 20.28 -6.81
N VAL A 27 -4.21 19.24 -6.83
CA VAL A 27 -2.79 19.36 -6.42
C VAL A 27 -2.05 20.35 -7.33
N GLY A 28 -2.27 20.29 -8.65
CA GLY A 28 -1.67 21.21 -9.62
C GLY A 28 -2.05 22.68 -9.43
N ARG A 29 -3.23 22.97 -8.81
CA ARG A 29 -3.61 24.33 -8.39
C ARG A 29 -2.85 24.82 -7.17
N GLN A 30 -2.40 23.92 -6.31
CA GLN A 30 -1.71 24.26 -5.05
C GLN A 30 -0.19 24.42 -5.24
N THR A 31 0.41 23.61 -6.13
CA THR A 31 1.86 23.60 -6.35
C THR A 31 2.21 23.13 -7.77
N PRO A 32 3.30 23.63 -8.37
CA PRO A 32 3.74 23.15 -9.68
C PRO A 32 4.18 21.68 -9.61
N VAL A 33 3.46 20.81 -10.34
CA VAL A 33 3.76 19.38 -10.44
C VAL A 33 3.74 18.92 -11.89
N ASP A 34 4.65 18.00 -12.21
CA ASP A 34 4.59 17.19 -13.42
C ASP A 34 3.81 15.91 -13.09
N VAL A 35 2.67 15.74 -13.75
CA VAL A 35 1.71 14.66 -13.45
C VAL A 35 1.88 13.52 -14.44
N GLN A 36 2.19 12.34 -13.91
CA GLN A 36 2.19 11.10 -14.68
C GLN A 36 1.08 10.16 -14.17
N VAL A 37 0.19 9.72 -15.06
CA VAL A 37 -0.88 8.78 -14.72
C VAL A 37 -0.50 7.36 -15.14
N VAL A 38 -0.68 6.42 -14.21
CA VAL A 38 -0.51 4.98 -14.39
C VAL A 38 -1.87 4.30 -14.30
N GLU A 39 -2.38 3.80 -15.41
CA GLU A 39 -3.63 3.04 -15.49
C GLU A 39 -3.36 1.55 -15.31
N LEU A 40 -3.72 1.01 -14.16
CA LEU A 40 -3.40 -0.39 -13.83
C LEU A 40 -4.06 -1.41 -14.76
N ARG A 41 -5.23 -1.10 -15.33
CA ARG A 41 -5.89 -2.00 -16.29
C ARG A 41 -5.01 -2.31 -17.52
N GLU A 42 -4.16 -1.37 -17.92
CA GLU A 42 -3.24 -1.53 -19.06
C GLU A 42 -2.05 -2.40 -18.69
N LEU A 43 -1.75 -2.53 -17.41
CA LEU A 43 -0.64 -3.33 -16.87
C LEU A 43 -1.08 -4.71 -16.36
N ALA A 44 -2.37 -5.04 -16.38
CA ALA A 44 -2.91 -6.23 -15.73
C ALA A 44 -2.22 -7.53 -16.19
N VAL A 45 -1.93 -7.65 -17.48
CA VAL A 45 -1.27 -8.84 -18.05
C VAL A 45 0.21 -8.89 -17.63
N GLU A 46 0.92 -7.76 -17.64
CA GLU A 46 2.32 -7.73 -17.22
C GLU A 46 2.47 -7.97 -15.71
N ILE A 47 1.54 -7.47 -14.89
CA ILE A 47 1.48 -7.76 -13.46
C ILE A 47 1.29 -9.27 -13.22
N ALA A 48 0.34 -9.91 -13.93
CA ALA A 48 0.13 -11.35 -13.82
C ALA A 48 1.35 -12.16 -14.26
N HIS A 49 2.02 -11.77 -15.33
CA HIS A 49 3.27 -12.40 -15.78
C HIS A 49 4.39 -12.23 -14.75
N PHE A 50 4.50 -11.07 -14.11
CA PHE A 50 5.50 -10.83 -13.07
C PHE A 50 5.39 -11.84 -11.92
N PHE A 51 4.18 -12.17 -11.46
CA PHE A 51 3.97 -13.18 -10.41
C PHE A 51 4.42 -14.60 -10.81
N THR A 52 4.52 -14.88 -12.10
CA THR A 52 4.90 -16.22 -12.59
C THR A 52 6.36 -16.33 -13.00
N ASN A 53 6.99 -15.24 -13.45
CA ASN A 53 8.36 -15.27 -13.97
C ASN A 53 9.34 -14.35 -13.23
N GLY A 54 8.85 -13.47 -12.34
CA GLY A 54 9.69 -12.57 -11.54
C GLY A 54 10.28 -11.37 -12.28
N PHE A 55 9.95 -11.18 -13.56
CA PHE A 55 10.50 -10.08 -14.38
C PHE A 55 9.40 -9.15 -14.89
N PRO A 56 9.55 -7.81 -14.72
CA PRO A 56 8.58 -6.86 -15.24
C PRO A 56 8.68 -6.75 -16.77
N GLY A 57 7.54 -6.69 -17.43
CA GLY A 57 7.49 -6.23 -18.82
C GLY A 57 7.84 -4.75 -18.91
N LYS A 58 8.01 -4.24 -20.13
CA LYS A 58 8.47 -2.87 -20.37
C LYS A 58 7.53 -1.80 -19.76
N ALA A 59 6.22 -1.98 -19.88
CA ALA A 59 5.26 -1.03 -19.37
C ALA A 59 5.19 -1.08 -17.83
N LEU A 60 5.24 -2.26 -17.23
CA LEU A 60 5.28 -2.43 -15.78
C LEU A 60 6.57 -1.84 -15.18
N ALA A 61 7.73 -2.11 -15.80
CA ALA A 61 9.01 -1.53 -15.38
C ALA A 61 8.97 0.01 -15.38
N ALA A 62 8.44 0.61 -16.44
CA ALA A 62 8.29 2.06 -16.54
C ALA A 62 7.35 2.62 -15.45
N ALA A 63 6.29 1.90 -15.10
CA ALA A 63 5.38 2.28 -14.02
C ALA A 63 6.06 2.17 -12.63
N GLN A 64 6.85 1.12 -12.40
CA GLN A 64 7.65 0.95 -11.18
C GLN A 64 8.68 2.08 -11.03
N GLU A 65 9.40 2.42 -12.11
CA GLU A 65 10.34 3.55 -12.11
C GLU A 65 9.65 4.89 -11.87
N ALA A 66 8.47 5.10 -12.46
CA ALA A 66 7.68 6.31 -12.22
C ALA A 66 7.31 6.46 -10.75
N VAL A 67 6.82 5.39 -10.11
CA VAL A 67 6.49 5.37 -8.68
C VAL A 67 7.73 5.58 -7.82
N ALA A 68 8.84 4.95 -8.16
CA ALA A 68 10.11 5.12 -7.45
C ALA A 68 10.61 6.57 -7.49
N GLY A 69 10.55 7.20 -8.65
CA GLY A 69 11.01 8.59 -8.87
C GLY A 69 10.00 9.68 -8.51
N ALA A 70 8.83 9.34 -7.97
CA ALA A 70 7.80 10.32 -7.60
C ALA A 70 8.12 11.03 -6.29
N ASP A 71 7.84 12.34 -6.22
CA ASP A 71 7.88 13.13 -5.00
C ASP A 71 6.62 12.96 -4.15
N GLY A 72 5.52 12.49 -4.75
CA GLY A 72 4.27 12.15 -4.10
C GLY A 72 3.38 11.30 -4.98
N LEU A 73 2.40 10.64 -4.35
CA LEU A 73 1.46 9.74 -5.02
C LEU A 73 0.01 10.11 -4.73
N ILE A 74 -0.84 9.96 -5.74
CA ILE A 74 -2.28 9.79 -5.58
C ILE A 74 -2.62 8.37 -5.98
N VAL A 75 -3.32 7.63 -5.13
CA VAL A 75 -3.71 6.25 -5.41
C VAL A 75 -5.22 6.11 -5.31
N VAL A 76 -5.86 5.63 -6.39
CA VAL A 76 -7.32 5.55 -6.48
C VAL A 76 -7.76 4.16 -6.91
N THR A 77 -8.61 3.52 -6.12
CA THR A 77 -9.15 2.19 -6.38
C THR A 77 -10.67 2.18 -6.37
N PRO A 78 -11.33 1.38 -7.22
CA PRO A 78 -12.72 1.04 -6.99
C PRO A 78 -12.83 0.07 -5.80
N VAL A 79 -13.98 0.10 -5.11
CA VAL A 79 -14.28 -0.90 -4.08
C VAL A 79 -14.92 -2.11 -4.72
N PHE A 80 -14.26 -3.26 -4.58
CA PHE A 80 -14.78 -4.58 -4.96
C PHE A 80 -14.74 -5.50 -3.74
N SER A 81 -15.84 -6.23 -3.50
CA SER A 81 -15.96 -7.16 -2.36
C SER A 81 -15.53 -6.52 -1.02
N ALA A 82 -16.02 -5.30 -0.77
CA ALA A 82 -15.80 -4.52 0.45
C ALA A 82 -14.34 -4.05 0.70
N SER A 83 -13.44 -4.17 -0.28
CA SER A 83 -12.04 -3.74 -0.16
C SER A 83 -11.56 -3.07 -1.45
N TYR A 84 -10.27 -2.71 -1.52
CA TYR A 84 -9.64 -2.27 -2.76
C TYR A 84 -9.66 -3.40 -3.81
N SER A 85 -9.55 -3.05 -5.09
CA SER A 85 -9.54 -4.06 -6.15
C SER A 85 -8.30 -4.96 -6.08
N GLY A 86 -8.45 -6.23 -6.51
CA GLY A 86 -7.34 -7.17 -6.56
C GLY A 86 -6.18 -6.67 -7.44
N LEU A 87 -6.49 -6.04 -8.58
CA LEU A 87 -5.48 -5.45 -9.45
C LEU A 87 -4.69 -4.32 -8.76
N PHE A 88 -5.36 -3.50 -7.92
CA PHE A 88 -4.71 -2.49 -7.11
C PHE A 88 -3.68 -3.13 -6.17
N LYS A 89 -4.10 -4.13 -5.40
CA LYS A 89 -3.20 -4.84 -4.48
C LYS A 89 -2.03 -5.48 -5.22
N SER A 90 -2.32 -6.19 -6.32
CA SER A 90 -1.30 -6.85 -7.13
C SER A 90 -0.21 -5.90 -7.64
N PHE A 91 -0.57 -4.68 -8.03
CA PHE A 91 0.42 -3.68 -8.43
C PHE A 91 1.36 -3.29 -7.29
N PHE A 92 0.82 -3.06 -6.08
CA PHE A 92 1.66 -2.71 -4.92
C PHE A 92 2.49 -3.89 -4.41
N ASP A 93 2.08 -5.13 -4.68
CA ASP A 93 2.84 -6.34 -4.33
C ASP A 93 4.05 -6.60 -5.25
N VAL A 94 4.04 -6.04 -6.46
CA VAL A 94 5.18 -6.17 -7.40
C VAL A 94 6.15 -4.99 -7.36
N LEU A 95 5.91 -4.01 -6.46
CA LEU A 95 6.85 -2.92 -6.20
C LEU A 95 7.96 -3.38 -5.25
N ASP A 96 9.12 -2.73 -5.34
CA ASP A 96 10.14 -2.86 -4.30
C ASP A 96 9.57 -2.40 -2.95
N LYS A 97 9.83 -3.20 -1.90
CA LYS A 97 9.26 -3.01 -0.55
C LYS A 97 9.57 -1.65 0.08
N ASP A 98 10.68 -1.03 -0.31
CA ASP A 98 11.14 0.22 0.27
C ASP A 98 10.83 1.45 -0.59
N VAL A 99 10.23 1.25 -1.78
CA VAL A 99 9.98 2.32 -2.76
C VAL A 99 9.07 3.44 -2.25
N LEU A 100 8.19 3.12 -1.29
CA LEU A 100 7.24 4.08 -0.71
C LEU A 100 7.67 4.65 0.65
N VAL A 101 8.82 4.25 1.18
CA VAL A 101 9.27 4.72 2.50
C VAL A 101 9.36 6.24 2.54
N GLY A 102 8.60 6.86 3.46
CA GLY A 102 8.57 8.31 3.66
C GLY A 102 7.88 9.10 2.54
N LYS A 103 7.37 8.44 1.49
CA LYS A 103 6.74 9.11 0.35
C LYS A 103 5.33 9.60 0.71
N PRO A 104 4.97 10.88 0.46
CA PRO A 104 3.62 11.39 0.63
C PRO A 104 2.63 10.67 -0.28
N VAL A 105 1.52 10.19 0.29
CA VAL A 105 0.48 9.45 -0.45
C VAL A 105 -0.91 9.95 -0.08
N LEU A 106 -1.70 10.35 -1.07
CA LEU A 106 -3.12 10.59 -0.96
C LEU A 106 -3.87 9.32 -1.38
N VAL A 107 -4.64 8.74 -0.47
CA VAL A 107 -5.45 7.57 -0.75
C VAL A 107 -6.89 7.95 -1.07
N ALA A 108 -7.45 7.36 -2.13
CA ALA A 108 -8.82 7.59 -2.52
C ALA A 108 -9.49 6.31 -3.03
N ALA A 109 -10.83 6.29 -2.96
CA ALA A 109 -11.61 5.17 -3.47
C ALA A 109 -12.94 5.64 -4.07
N THR A 110 -13.47 4.83 -4.99
CA THR A 110 -14.82 5.00 -5.56
C THR A 110 -15.67 3.77 -5.30
N GLY A 111 -16.96 3.95 -5.13
CA GLY A 111 -17.90 2.85 -4.96
C GLY A 111 -19.32 3.22 -5.31
N GLY A 112 -20.19 2.24 -5.38
CA GLY A 112 -21.61 2.44 -5.74
C GLY A 112 -22.42 3.17 -4.66
N SER A 113 -21.99 3.15 -3.41
CA SER A 113 -22.69 3.82 -2.29
C SER A 113 -21.72 4.22 -1.19
N ALA A 114 -22.11 5.16 -0.33
CA ALA A 114 -21.33 5.63 0.82
C ALA A 114 -21.03 4.55 1.88
N ARG A 115 -21.73 3.41 1.86
CA ARG A 115 -21.57 2.30 2.82
C ARG A 115 -20.17 1.73 2.87
N HIS A 116 -19.42 1.85 1.79
CA HIS A 116 -18.07 1.30 1.68
C HIS A 116 -16.97 2.33 1.95
N SER A 117 -17.29 3.52 2.43
CA SER A 117 -16.31 4.60 2.68
C SER A 117 -15.24 4.22 3.69
N LEU A 118 -15.54 3.33 4.62
CA LEU A 118 -14.59 2.82 5.61
C LEU A 118 -13.43 2.02 5.01
N VAL A 119 -13.48 1.66 3.72
CA VAL A 119 -12.35 1.05 2.99
C VAL A 119 -11.09 1.92 3.07
N LEU A 120 -11.26 3.24 3.14
CA LEU A 120 -10.15 4.18 3.30
C LEU A 120 -9.37 3.91 4.58
N GLU A 121 -10.07 3.76 5.70
CA GLU A 121 -9.47 3.63 7.03
C GLU A 121 -9.07 2.18 7.36
N HIS A 122 -9.86 1.18 6.92
CA HIS A 122 -9.64 -0.20 7.31
C HIS A 122 -8.87 -1.05 6.28
N ALA A 123 -8.68 -0.55 5.06
CA ALA A 123 -7.92 -1.27 4.03
C ALA A 123 -6.78 -0.44 3.45
N LEU A 124 -7.06 0.78 2.94
CA LEU A 124 -6.04 1.58 2.27
C LEU A 124 -4.98 2.12 3.23
N ARG A 125 -5.38 2.79 4.32
CA ARG A 125 -4.39 3.32 5.29
C ARG A 125 -3.49 2.23 5.87
N PRO A 126 -4.00 1.07 6.33
CA PRO A 126 -3.14 -0.01 6.81
C PRO A 126 -2.15 -0.51 5.76
N LEU A 127 -2.57 -0.63 4.49
CA LEU A 127 -1.67 -1.03 3.41
C LEU A 127 -0.51 -0.05 3.23
N PHE A 128 -0.80 1.26 3.13
CA PHE A 128 0.24 2.27 2.94
C PHE A 128 1.07 2.53 4.20
N ALA A 129 0.50 2.34 5.39
CA ALA A 129 1.26 2.34 6.63
C ALA A 129 2.25 1.17 6.69
N TYR A 130 1.84 -0.03 6.27
CA TYR A 130 2.75 -1.18 6.13
C TYR A 130 3.88 -0.91 5.14
N LEU A 131 3.58 -0.24 4.02
CA LEU A 131 4.57 0.18 3.03
C LEU A 131 5.39 1.42 3.49
N ARG A 132 5.20 1.88 4.70
CA ARG A 132 5.92 3.01 5.34
C ARG A 132 5.78 4.33 4.59
N ALA A 133 4.68 4.51 3.84
CA ALA A 133 4.33 5.78 3.21
C ALA A 133 3.78 6.78 4.24
N VAL A 134 3.89 8.07 3.93
CA VAL A 134 3.27 9.16 4.72
C VAL A 134 1.90 9.46 4.12
N VAL A 135 0.86 8.82 4.65
CA VAL A 135 -0.51 9.02 4.16
C VAL A 135 -1.07 10.34 4.67
N VAL A 136 -1.58 11.18 3.76
CA VAL A 136 -2.23 12.45 4.15
C VAL A 136 -3.45 12.21 5.06
N PRO A 137 -3.75 13.14 5.99
CA PRO A 137 -4.87 12.98 6.93
C PRO A 137 -6.22 12.81 6.23
N THR A 138 -6.51 13.61 5.19
CA THR A 138 -7.77 13.54 4.46
C THR A 138 -7.70 12.52 3.32
N ALA A 139 -8.42 11.39 3.47
CA ALA A 139 -8.68 10.47 2.38
C ALA A 139 -9.99 10.85 1.65
N VAL A 140 -10.12 10.48 0.37
CA VAL A 140 -11.28 10.86 -0.44
C VAL A 140 -12.03 9.62 -0.93
N TYR A 141 -13.30 9.53 -0.53
CA TYR A 141 -14.24 8.55 -1.06
C TYR A 141 -15.26 9.26 -1.94
N ALA A 142 -15.54 8.71 -3.13
CA ALA A 142 -16.61 9.17 -4.00
C ALA A 142 -17.59 8.02 -4.29
N ALA A 143 -18.78 8.12 -3.73
CA ALA A 143 -19.91 7.25 -4.07
C ALA A 143 -20.60 7.76 -5.35
N SER A 144 -21.50 6.97 -5.91
CA SER A 144 -22.25 7.38 -7.12
C SER A 144 -23.05 8.65 -6.89
N GLU A 145 -23.63 8.84 -5.71
CA GLU A 145 -24.41 10.00 -5.29
C GLU A 145 -23.57 11.26 -5.06
N ASP A 146 -22.27 11.15 -4.82
CA ASP A 146 -21.38 12.30 -4.53
C ASP A 146 -21.07 13.14 -5.79
N TRP A 147 -21.21 12.58 -7.01
CA TRP A 147 -20.75 13.23 -8.24
C TRP A 147 -21.50 14.50 -8.64
N GLY A 148 -22.63 14.78 -8.07
CA GLY A 148 -23.40 16.00 -8.28
C GLY A 148 -23.72 16.73 -6.99
N ALA A 149 -23.23 16.23 -5.84
CA ALA A 149 -23.52 16.78 -4.53
C ALA A 149 -22.43 17.75 -4.05
N GLU A 150 -22.86 18.70 -3.21
CA GLU A 150 -21.93 19.56 -2.47
C GLU A 150 -21.09 18.71 -1.49
N GLY A 151 -19.79 19.03 -1.35
CA GLY A 151 -18.90 18.43 -0.35
C GLY A 151 -17.79 17.54 -0.91
N LEU A 152 -17.95 16.88 -2.07
CA LEU A 152 -16.87 16.11 -2.69
C LEU A 152 -15.71 17.04 -3.09
N GLU A 153 -16.01 18.18 -3.71
CA GLU A 153 -14.99 19.14 -4.14
C GLU A 153 -14.20 19.68 -2.94
N GLY A 154 -14.88 20.04 -1.84
CA GLY A 154 -14.21 20.51 -0.62
C GLY A 154 -13.29 19.46 0.01
N ARG A 155 -13.66 18.17 -0.07
CA ARG A 155 -12.77 17.06 0.36
C ARG A 155 -11.56 16.91 -0.56
N ILE A 156 -11.77 17.03 -1.88
CA ILE A 156 -10.69 16.99 -2.89
C ILE A 156 -9.69 18.10 -2.65
N GLU A 157 -10.16 19.36 -2.49
CA GLU A 157 -9.29 20.53 -2.26
C GLU A 157 -8.47 20.38 -0.97
N ARG A 158 -9.09 19.93 0.12
CA ARG A 158 -8.39 19.72 1.39
C ARG A 158 -7.30 18.65 1.25
N ALA A 159 -7.63 17.49 0.70
CA ALA A 159 -6.69 16.40 0.52
C ALA A 159 -5.53 16.80 -0.40
N ALA A 160 -5.83 17.53 -1.47
CA ALA A 160 -4.83 18.05 -2.40
C ALA A 160 -3.88 19.06 -1.73
N GLY A 161 -4.43 19.96 -0.90
CA GLY A 161 -3.62 20.92 -0.13
C GLY A 161 -2.68 20.21 0.87
N GLU A 162 -3.16 19.17 1.55
CA GLU A 162 -2.34 18.37 2.46
C GLU A 162 -1.20 17.65 1.71
N LEU A 163 -1.49 17.04 0.55
CA LEU A 163 -0.46 16.38 -0.25
C LEU A 163 0.57 17.39 -0.78
N ALA A 164 0.12 18.50 -1.35
CA ALA A 164 0.99 19.57 -1.85
C ALA A 164 1.90 20.14 -0.75
N GLY A 165 1.35 20.35 0.46
CA GLY A 165 2.08 20.80 1.62
C GLY A 165 3.18 19.84 2.05
N LEU A 166 2.90 18.52 2.11
CA LEU A 166 3.88 17.50 2.44
C LEU A 166 4.98 17.41 1.38
N MET A 167 4.61 17.37 0.09
CA MET A 167 5.58 17.31 -1.01
C MET A 167 6.53 18.52 -0.98
N THR A 168 6.00 19.71 -0.79
CA THR A 168 6.79 20.95 -0.72
C THR A 168 7.68 20.99 0.52
N GLY A 169 7.15 20.58 1.69
CA GLY A 169 7.90 20.55 2.94
C GLY A 169 9.07 19.57 2.88
N LEU A 170 8.87 18.36 2.36
CA LEU A 170 9.94 17.37 2.22
C LEU A 170 10.99 17.81 1.19
N ALA A 171 10.59 18.40 0.05
CA ALA A 171 11.50 18.93 -0.94
C ALA A 171 12.37 20.06 -0.34
N GLY A 172 11.78 20.94 0.47
CA GLY A 172 12.49 21.99 1.19
C GLY A 172 13.51 21.47 2.20
N LEU A 173 13.18 20.42 2.95
CA LEU A 173 14.09 19.77 3.88
C LEU A 173 15.30 19.16 3.16
N VAL A 174 15.07 18.47 2.04
CA VAL A 174 16.15 17.88 1.24
C VAL A 174 17.06 18.95 0.63
N ALA A 175 16.50 20.06 0.16
CA ALA A 175 17.25 21.17 -0.41
C ALA A 175 18.05 21.97 0.65
N GLY A 176 17.57 22.01 1.90
CA GLY A 176 18.20 22.73 3.02
C GLY A 176 19.29 21.94 3.76
N LEU A 177 19.50 20.66 3.48
CA LEU A 177 20.56 19.86 4.10
C LEU A 177 21.91 20.18 3.42
N PRO A 178 22.88 20.74 4.13
CA PRO A 178 24.25 20.95 3.59
C PRO A 178 24.93 19.58 3.48
N GLY A 179 25.17 19.16 2.27
CA GLY A 179 25.85 17.91 1.96
C GLY A 179 24.91 16.75 1.66
N ARG A 180 24.66 16.58 0.40
CA ARG A 180 24.07 15.39 -0.19
C ARG A 180 24.87 14.17 0.25
N LEU A 181 24.36 13.42 1.21
CA LEU A 181 24.78 12.03 1.35
C LEU A 181 24.33 11.33 0.07
N ALA A 182 25.26 11.21 -0.88
CA ALA A 182 25.08 10.33 -2.01
C ALA A 182 24.92 8.92 -1.42
N VAL A 183 23.68 8.46 -1.31
CA VAL A 183 23.41 7.04 -1.13
C VAL A 183 23.87 6.39 -2.43
N GLY A 184 25.09 5.83 -2.38
CA GLY A 184 25.66 5.09 -3.47
C GLY A 184 24.72 3.95 -3.80
N SER A 185 24.23 3.94 -5.04
CA SER A 185 23.65 2.77 -5.66
C SER A 185 24.74 1.71 -5.80
N GLY A 186 24.91 0.89 -4.77
CA GLY A 186 25.68 -0.34 -4.87
C GLY A 186 24.90 -1.34 -5.73
N PRO A 187 25.58 -2.08 -6.64
CA PRO A 187 24.92 -3.08 -7.45
C PRO A 187 24.44 -4.24 -6.56
N GLY A 188 23.20 -4.64 -6.82
CA GLY A 188 22.44 -5.62 -6.07
C GLY A 188 23.12 -6.96 -5.87
N SER A 189 22.79 -7.57 -4.78
CA SER A 189 22.95 -8.99 -4.57
C SER A 189 21.57 -9.63 -4.36
N GLY A 190 21.30 -10.62 -5.20
CA GLY A 190 20.50 -11.82 -5.01
C GLY A 190 19.18 -11.70 -4.24
N SER A 191 18.12 -11.88 -4.98
CA SER A 191 16.81 -12.28 -4.50
C SER A 191 16.85 -13.67 -3.88
N ASP A 192 16.81 -13.75 -2.55
CA ASP A 192 16.36 -14.96 -1.88
C ASP A 192 14.87 -14.80 -1.55
N PHE A 193 14.03 -15.28 -2.45
CA PHE A 193 12.64 -15.57 -2.16
C PHE A 193 12.59 -16.92 -1.42
N ASP A 194 12.62 -16.87 -0.09
CA ASP A 194 12.18 -18.03 0.71
C ASP A 194 10.66 -18.09 0.64
N ALA A 195 10.17 -18.83 -0.34
CA ALA A 195 8.81 -19.33 -0.37
C ALA A 195 8.76 -20.61 0.46
N ASP A 196 8.60 -20.48 1.77
CA ASP A 196 8.24 -21.61 2.63
C ASP A 196 6.73 -21.89 2.47
N ALA A 197 6.41 -22.69 1.47
CA ALA A 197 5.16 -23.41 1.35
C ALA A 197 5.41 -24.86 1.78
N GLY A 198 5.29 -25.11 3.08
CA GLY A 198 5.31 -26.45 3.66
C GLY A 198 4.19 -27.33 3.11
N ALA A 199 4.51 -28.26 2.24
CA ALA A 199 3.72 -29.44 1.94
C ALA A 199 4.25 -30.59 2.78
N ASP A 200 3.50 -30.95 3.81
CA ASP A 200 3.68 -32.13 4.64
C ASP A 200 3.27 -33.38 3.88
N SER A 201 4.17 -34.35 3.77
CA SER A 201 3.84 -35.75 3.53
C SER A 201 4.80 -36.67 4.25
N GLY A 202 4.39 -37.13 5.39
CA GLY A 202 4.44 -38.51 5.86
C GLY A 202 5.72 -39.25 6.18
N ALA A 203 5.73 -39.70 7.41
CA ALA A 203 6.21 -41.00 7.92
C ALA A 203 7.56 -41.05 8.65
N GLY A 204 7.47 -41.25 9.95
CA GLY A 204 8.18 -42.36 10.56
C GLY A 204 9.39 -42.09 11.44
N ALA A 205 9.20 -42.43 12.74
CA ALA A 205 10.15 -43.07 13.66
C ALA A 205 11.05 -42.20 14.57
N ALA A 206 10.64 -42.23 15.84
CA ALA A 206 11.42 -42.54 17.02
C ALA A 206 12.77 -41.82 17.33
N GLY A 207 12.79 -41.16 18.51
CA GLY A 207 13.99 -41.30 19.33
C GLY A 207 14.55 -40.02 19.94
N ALA A 208 14.52 -40.02 21.27
CA ALA A 208 15.47 -39.38 22.18
C ALA A 208 15.28 -37.90 22.53
N GLY A 209 14.96 -37.74 23.80
CA GLY A 209 14.82 -36.46 24.53
C GLY A 209 16.10 -35.64 24.60
N ALA A 210 15.89 -34.34 24.67
CA ALA A 210 16.83 -33.43 25.30
C ALA A 210 16.05 -32.39 26.08
N SER A 211 16.19 -32.43 27.41
CA SER A 211 15.69 -31.45 28.34
C SER A 211 16.41 -30.14 28.14
N LEU A 212 15.71 -29.06 27.88
CA LEU A 212 16.26 -27.73 28.03
C LEU A 212 15.86 -27.17 29.39
N SER A 213 16.89 -27.06 30.22
CA SER A 213 16.93 -26.49 31.55
C SER A 213 16.44 -25.02 31.52
N ALA A 214 15.49 -24.73 32.42
CA ALA A 214 15.02 -23.39 32.68
C ALA A 214 16.09 -22.53 33.33
N ALA A 215 16.40 -21.38 32.73
CA ALA A 215 17.10 -20.29 33.40
C ALA A 215 16.06 -19.40 34.11
N ARG A 216 16.16 -19.31 35.43
CA ARG A 216 15.42 -18.39 36.30
C ARG A 216 15.97 -16.98 36.17
N GLY A 217 15.09 -15.99 36.17
CA GLY A 217 15.46 -14.61 36.48
C GLY A 217 14.40 -13.59 36.16
N GLY A 218 13.77 -13.00 37.20
CA GLY A 218 13.13 -11.68 37.11
C GLY A 218 11.62 -11.64 37.30
N GLU A 219 11.21 -11.05 38.42
CA GLU A 219 9.82 -10.81 38.85
C GLU A 219 9.02 -10.03 37.79
N GLY A 220 7.81 -10.50 37.51
CA GLY A 220 6.85 -9.84 36.60
C GLY A 220 6.50 -10.59 35.31
N GLY A 221 6.86 -11.87 35.16
CA GLY A 221 6.59 -12.64 33.96
C GLY A 221 5.13 -13.00 33.78
N PHE A 222 4.56 -12.67 32.63
CA PHE A 222 3.32 -13.26 32.15
C PHE A 222 3.51 -14.78 32.04
N GLU A 223 2.70 -15.54 32.80
CA GLU A 223 2.64 -17.00 32.69
C GLU A 223 1.94 -17.33 31.35
N VAL A 224 2.69 -17.84 30.40
CA VAL A 224 2.14 -18.28 29.11
C VAL A 224 1.52 -19.65 29.30
N VAL A 225 0.20 -19.71 29.45
CA VAL A 225 -0.55 -20.96 29.51
C VAL A 225 -0.60 -21.57 28.09
N PRO A 226 -0.16 -22.82 27.90
CA PRO A 226 -0.20 -23.48 26.60
C PRO A 226 -1.61 -23.51 26.03
N PHE A 227 -1.74 -23.27 24.72
CA PHE A 227 -3.05 -23.20 24.03
C PHE A 227 -3.91 -24.46 24.25
N ALA A 228 -3.30 -25.64 24.35
CA ALA A 228 -3.98 -26.90 24.65
C ALA A 228 -4.68 -26.89 26.01
N GLU A 229 -4.11 -26.26 27.03
CA GLU A 229 -4.70 -26.14 28.38
C GLU A 229 -5.85 -25.14 28.39
N GLN A 230 -5.73 -24.05 27.62
CA GLN A 230 -6.81 -23.08 27.44
C GLN A 230 -8.00 -23.73 26.74
N LEU A 231 -7.76 -24.54 25.72
CA LEU A 231 -8.80 -25.24 24.99
C LEU A 231 -9.50 -26.30 25.85
N ALA A 232 -8.76 -27.00 26.71
CA ALA A 232 -9.33 -27.99 27.64
C ALA A 232 -10.22 -27.35 28.70
N ALA A 233 -9.89 -26.13 29.14
CA ALA A 233 -10.70 -25.36 30.11
C ALA A 233 -12.03 -24.86 29.53
N LEU A 234 -12.15 -24.72 28.20
CA LEU A 234 -13.35 -24.28 27.51
C LEU A 234 -14.27 -25.44 27.07
N SER A 235 -13.85 -26.69 27.23
CA SER A 235 -14.68 -27.84 26.87
C SER A 235 -15.76 -28.07 27.93
N PRO A 236 -17.05 -28.12 27.56
CA PRO A 236 -18.14 -28.37 28.54
C PRO A 236 -17.97 -29.76 29.14
N ARG A 237 -17.95 -29.79 30.47
CA ARG A 237 -18.00 -31.08 31.21
C ARG A 237 -19.34 -31.77 30.90
N ARG A 238 -19.29 -32.94 30.31
CA ARG A 238 -20.43 -33.85 30.18
C ARG A 238 -20.75 -34.49 31.51
#